data_1e64e7e4144acf7ff828d0e3a483bcda
#
_entry.id   1e64e7e4144acf7ff828d0e3a483bcda
#
_cell.length_a   1.000
_cell.length_b   1.000
_cell.length_c   1.000
_cell.angle_alpha   90.00
_cell.angle_beta   90.00
_cell.angle_gamma   90.00
#
_symmetry.space_group_name_H-M   'P 1'
#
loop_
_entity.id
_entity.type
_entity.pdbx_description
1 polymer ?
#
loop_
_entity_poly.entity_id
_entity_poly.type
_entity_poly.pdbx_seq_one_letter_code
_entity_poly.pdbx_strand_id
1 'polypeptide(L)'
;LKDYVDDDGEGSEYGLYGIPDVPDDEKTPVTIVTGFLGAGKTTLVNYILKEQREMKIAVIENEFGAVSIDTDLVSENVQQNEDIITMENGCVCCTVRGDLLRTLIDFLDKRKTFDCILLETTGIADPSPIVETFNQDLDVKVNYRVDSVLCMVDAKNIVRQLNRKPTEARAVNEAAQQLAFADTVVINKTDLVTPEELTFVKDRIHSVNAFAKVMQTEKVRVVLGLCWD
;
A
#
# COMPACT_ATOMS: atom_id res chain seq x y z
N LEU A 1 -22.33 -19.00 27.31
CA LEU A 1 -20.94 -18.59 27.38
C LEU A 1 -20.32 -19.36 28.53
N LYS A 2 -19.70 -20.50 28.23
CA LYS A 2 -18.86 -21.25 29.16
C LYS A 2 -17.44 -20.92 28.81
N ASP A 3 -16.72 -20.39 29.79
CA ASP A 3 -15.28 -20.18 29.77
C ASP A 3 -14.60 -21.53 29.51
N TYR A 4 -14.05 -21.71 28.34
CA TYR A 4 -13.16 -22.81 28.04
C TYR A 4 -11.77 -22.35 28.47
N VAL A 5 -11.38 -22.72 29.66
CA VAL A 5 -10.00 -22.59 30.13
C VAL A 5 -9.39 -23.97 30.02
N ASP A 6 -8.46 -24.13 29.09
CA ASP A 6 -7.65 -25.34 29.01
C ASP A 6 -6.68 -25.36 30.22
N ASP A 7 -6.73 -26.49 30.97
CA ASP A 7 -6.08 -26.67 32.28
C ASP A 7 -4.56 -26.95 32.18
N ASP A 8 -3.97 -26.86 30.96
CA ASP A 8 -2.61 -27.36 30.72
C ASP A 8 -1.54 -26.30 30.53
N GLY A 9 -1.87 -25.00 30.59
CA GLY A 9 -0.88 -23.91 30.59
C GLY A 9 -0.06 -23.75 29.30
N GLU A 10 -0.35 -24.51 28.26
CA GLU A 10 0.17 -24.31 26.93
C GLU A 10 -0.77 -23.36 26.19
N GLY A 11 -0.25 -22.26 25.66
CA GLY A 11 -1.01 -21.26 24.93
C GLY A 11 -1.82 -21.95 23.83
N SER A 12 -3.14 -21.72 23.78
CA SER A 12 -3.99 -22.38 22.80
C SER A 12 -3.49 -22.02 21.40
N GLU A 13 -3.32 -23.05 20.56
CA GLU A 13 -2.95 -22.93 19.15
C GLU A 13 -3.97 -22.10 18.33
N TYR A 14 -5.06 -21.68 18.99
CA TYR A 14 -6.18 -20.93 18.43
C TYR A 14 -6.45 -19.70 19.29
N GLY A 15 -6.49 -18.54 18.67
CA GLY A 15 -6.86 -17.28 19.32
C GLY A 15 -8.33 -17.27 19.78
N LEU A 16 -8.76 -16.13 20.34
CA LEU A 16 -10.04 -15.92 21.05
C LEU A 16 -11.31 -16.39 20.32
N TYR A 17 -11.24 -16.65 19.02
CA TYR A 17 -12.37 -17.07 18.17
C TYR A 17 -12.09 -18.39 17.40
N GLY A 18 -11.14 -19.22 17.84
CA GLY A 18 -10.77 -20.44 17.11
C GLY A 18 -10.00 -20.18 15.80
N ILE A 19 -9.47 -18.97 15.64
CA ILE A 19 -8.61 -18.60 14.52
C ILE A 19 -7.19 -19.05 14.88
N PRO A 20 -6.43 -19.69 13.97
CA PRO A 20 -5.03 -19.99 14.21
C PRO A 20 -4.27 -18.71 14.58
N ASP A 21 -3.54 -18.74 15.69
CA ASP A 21 -2.67 -17.63 16.10
C ASP A 21 -1.34 -17.78 15.37
N VAL A 22 -1.29 -17.27 14.14
CA VAL A 22 -0.07 -17.27 13.33
C VAL A 22 0.75 -16.04 13.71
N PRO A 23 2.01 -16.21 14.15
CA PRO A 23 2.91 -15.11 14.43
C PRO A 23 3.07 -14.17 13.23
N ASP A 24 3.23 -12.87 13.50
CA ASP A 24 3.31 -11.87 12.42
C ASP A 24 4.54 -12.04 11.51
N ASP A 25 5.63 -12.60 12.02
CA ASP A 25 6.84 -12.93 11.26
C ASP A 25 6.66 -14.12 10.31
N GLU A 26 5.64 -14.95 10.52
CA GLU A 26 5.27 -16.03 9.59
C GLU A 26 4.28 -15.60 8.51
N LYS A 27 3.67 -14.42 8.65
CA LYS A 27 2.74 -13.85 7.67
C LYS A 27 3.48 -13.14 6.55
N THR A 28 2.94 -13.25 5.34
CA THR A 28 3.49 -12.51 4.20
C THR A 28 3.26 -11.00 4.38
N PRO A 29 4.30 -10.17 4.41
CA PRO A 29 4.15 -8.73 4.55
C PRO A 29 3.60 -8.09 3.27
N VAL A 30 2.68 -7.13 3.45
CA VAL A 30 2.06 -6.36 2.38
C VAL A 30 2.32 -4.88 2.59
N THR A 31 3.00 -4.25 1.65
CA THR A 31 3.18 -2.80 1.62
C THR A 31 2.17 -2.17 0.67
N ILE A 32 1.34 -1.28 1.18
CA ILE A 32 0.35 -0.54 0.40
C ILE A 32 0.96 0.78 -0.07
N VAL A 33 1.01 1.00 -1.38
CA VAL A 33 1.48 2.25 -1.99
C VAL A 33 0.29 3.07 -2.44
N THR A 34 0.02 4.16 -1.73
CA THR A 34 -1.08 5.10 -2.04
C THR A 34 -0.53 6.49 -2.35
N GLY A 35 -1.41 7.42 -2.68
CA GLY A 35 -1.06 8.81 -3.00
C GLY A 35 -1.75 9.31 -4.26
N PHE A 36 -1.88 10.62 -4.39
CA PHE A 36 -2.66 11.27 -5.43
C PHE A 36 -2.09 11.02 -6.84
N LEU A 37 -2.92 11.24 -7.87
CA LEU A 37 -2.52 11.07 -9.27
C LEU A 37 -1.25 11.88 -9.58
N GLY A 38 -0.29 11.25 -10.25
CA GLY A 38 0.97 11.88 -10.63
C GLY A 38 1.99 12.08 -9.51
N ALA A 39 1.75 11.57 -8.28
CA ALA A 39 2.70 11.66 -7.17
C ALA A 39 3.96 10.81 -7.37
N GLY A 40 3.90 9.78 -8.23
CA GLY A 40 5.03 8.92 -8.58
C GLY A 40 4.97 7.51 -7.98
N LYS A 41 3.76 7.00 -7.69
CA LYS A 41 3.54 5.66 -7.14
C LYS A 41 4.15 4.56 -8.02
N THR A 42 3.70 4.47 -9.26
CA THR A 42 4.20 3.49 -10.24
C THR A 42 5.72 3.64 -10.46
N THR A 43 6.24 4.87 -10.44
CA THR A 43 7.69 5.10 -10.50
C THR A 43 8.41 4.52 -9.29
N LEU A 44 7.80 4.61 -8.09
CA LEU A 44 8.34 4.01 -6.87
C LEU A 44 8.32 2.49 -6.96
N VAL A 45 7.19 1.89 -7.35
CA VAL A 45 7.07 0.43 -7.51
C VAL A 45 8.13 -0.08 -8.49
N ASN A 46 8.24 0.52 -9.67
CA ASN A 46 9.25 0.15 -10.65
C ASN A 46 10.70 0.34 -10.15
N TYR A 47 10.96 1.38 -9.35
CA TYR A 47 12.25 1.59 -8.73
C TYR A 47 12.58 0.49 -7.71
N ILE A 48 11.64 0.13 -6.85
CA ILE A 48 11.80 -0.97 -5.88
C ILE A 48 12.10 -2.28 -6.60
N LEU A 49 11.30 -2.64 -7.61
CA LEU A 49 11.50 -3.87 -8.39
C LEU A 49 12.85 -3.94 -9.08
N LYS A 50 13.36 -2.79 -9.53
CA LYS A 50 14.67 -2.73 -10.19
C LYS A 50 15.84 -2.88 -9.22
N GLU A 51 15.74 -2.31 -8.04
CA GLU A 51 16.83 -2.25 -7.07
C GLU A 51 16.83 -3.46 -6.12
N GLN A 52 15.66 -3.99 -5.76
CA GLN A 52 15.51 -5.16 -4.89
C GLN A 52 15.61 -6.47 -5.70
N ARG A 53 16.84 -6.94 -5.90
CA ARG A 53 17.10 -8.16 -6.68
C ARG A 53 17.15 -9.43 -5.84
N GLU A 54 17.28 -9.31 -4.53
CA GLU A 54 17.42 -10.44 -3.62
C GLU A 54 16.06 -10.94 -3.12
N MET A 55 15.02 -10.10 -3.19
CA MET A 55 13.67 -10.42 -2.75
C MET A 55 12.74 -10.67 -3.93
N LYS A 56 11.92 -11.68 -3.80
CA LYS A 56 10.83 -11.97 -4.75
C LYS A 56 9.60 -11.20 -4.36
N ILE A 57 9.23 -10.21 -5.14
CA ILE A 57 8.16 -9.27 -4.85
C ILE A 57 6.98 -9.54 -5.77
N ALA A 58 5.82 -9.89 -5.21
CA ALA A 58 4.57 -9.89 -5.97
C ALA A 58 3.99 -8.47 -6.01
N VAL A 59 3.49 -8.04 -7.17
CA VAL A 59 2.88 -6.72 -7.33
C VAL A 59 1.41 -6.88 -7.67
N ILE A 60 0.57 -6.17 -6.91
CA ILE A 60 -0.86 -6.02 -7.20
C ILE A 60 -1.09 -4.56 -7.59
N GLU A 61 -1.41 -4.32 -8.85
CA GLU A 61 -1.81 -3.01 -9.34
C GLU A 61 -3.33 -2.93 -9.39
N ASN A 62 -3.88 -1.95 -8.70
CA ASN A 62 -5.31 -1.68 -8.70
C ASN A 62 -5.59 -0.38 -9.46
N GLU A 63 -5.66 -0.44 -10.79
CA GLU A 63 -5.87 0.73 -11.63
C GLU A 63 -7.31 0.83 -12.16
N PHE A 64 -7.88 2.04 -12.04
CA PHE A 64 -9.18 2.38 -12.61
C PHE A 64 -9.01 2.97 -14.02
N GLY A 65 -9.60 2.31 -15.00
CA GLY A 65 -9.85 2.88 -16.33
C GLY A 65 -8.85 2.47 -17.39
N ALA A 66 -9.39 2.18 -18.56
CA ALA A 66 -8.73 1.76 -19.78
C ALA A 66 -7.66 2.76 -20.28
N VAL A 67 -6.53 2.76 -19.65
CA VAL A 67 -5.25 3.14 -20.22
C VAL A 67 -4.29 2.06 -19.77
N SER A 68 -4.07 1.08 -20.63
CA SER A 68 -2.95 0.18 -20.50
C SER A 68 -1.70 1.04 -20.37
N ILE A 69 -1.12 1.08 -19.17
CA ILE A 69 0.24 1.57 -19.02
C ILE A 69 1.09 0.61 -19.83
N ASP A 70 1.96 1.17 -20.65
CA ASP A 70 2.86 0.46 -21.53
C ASP A 70 3.43 -0.79 -20.84
N THR A 71 2.79 -1.93 -21.06
CA THR A 71 3.34 -3.26 -20.81
C THR A 71 4.74 -3.37 -21.40
N ASP A 72 5.05 -2.54 -22.38
CA ASP A 72 6.37 -2.44 -23.01
C ASP A 72 7.46 -1.86 -22.07
N LEU A 73 7.12 -0.95 -21.14
CA LEU A 73 8.08 -0.43 -20.16
C LEU A 73 8.36 -1.40 -19.01
N VAL A 74 7.40 -2.26 -18.68
CA VAL A 74 7.57 -3.32 -17.68
C VAL A 74 8.29 -4.52 -18.33
N SER A 75 7.97 -4.83 -19.60
CA SER A 75 8.49 -6.01 -20.29
C SER A 75 9.94 -5.89 -20.74
N GLU A 76 10.48 -4.70 -21.00
CA GLU A 76 11.88 -4.58 -21.46
C GLU A 76 12.95 -4.85 -20.38
N ASN A 77 12.58 -4.78 -19.09
CA ASN A 77 13.51 -4.99 -17.98
C ASN A 77 13.21 -6.24 -17.13
N VAL A 78 12.14 -6.97 -17.39
CA VAL A 78 11.62 -8.03 -16.52
C VAL A 78 11.62 -9.42 -17.19
N GLN A 79 12.25 -9.58 -18.35
CA GLN A 79 12.35 -10.88 -19.07
C GLN A 79 13.07 -12.00 -18.29
N GLN A 80 13.43 -11.80 -17.02
CA GLN A 80 14.06 -12.84 -16.21
C GLN A 80 13.37 -13.17 -14.87
N ASN A 81 12.29 -12.48 -14.49
CA ASN A 81 11.53 -12.84 -13.28
C ASN A 81 10.07 -13.11 -13.67
N GLU A 82 9.66 -14.37 -13.65
CA GLU A 82 8.32 -14.87 -14.02
C GLU A 82 7.21 -14.50 -13.01
N ASP A 83 7.46 -13.59 -12.06
CA ASP A 83 6.62 -13.41 -10.86
C ASP A 83 5.92 -12.04 -10.76
N ILE A 84 5.78 -11.28 -11.86
CA ILE A 84 4.92 -10.09 -11.87
C ILE A 84 3.53 -10.49 -12.35
N ILE A 85 2.60 -10.61 -11.39
CA ILE A 85 1.19 -10.83 -11.71
C ILE A 85 0.51 -9.46 -11.74
N THR A 86 0.40 -8.90 -12.95
CA THR A 86 -0.40 -7.70 -13.19
C THR A 86 -1.85 -8.11 -13.34
N MET A 87 -2.74 -7.62 -12.49
CA MET A 87 -4.18 -7.85 -12.60
C MET A 87 -4.87 -6.61 -13.16
N GLU A 88 -5.32 -6.71 -14.40
CA GLU A 88 -6.20 -5.74 -15.04
C GLU A 88 -7.66 -6.02 -14.64
N ASN A 89 -8.15 -5.44 -13.53
CA ASN A 89 -9.58 -5.48 -13.23
C ASN A 89 -10.08 -4.08 -12.89
N GLY A 90 -10.69 -3.44 -13.87
CA GLY A 90 -11.47 -2.22 -13.66
C GLY A 90 -12.87 -2.54 -13.18
N CYS A 91 -13.31 -2.00 -12.06
CA CYS A 91 -14.58 -1.32 -11.83
C CYS A 91 -14.96 -1.13 -10.36
N VAL A 92 -15.35 0.11 -10.02
CA VAL A 92 -16.28 0.59 -8.97
C VAL A 92 -16.19 -0.02 -7.56
N CYS A 93 -16.06 0.87 -6.60
CA CYS A 93 -15.91 0.77 -5.12
C CYS A 93 -16.34 -0.51 -4.36
N CYS A 94 -17.31 -1.28 -4.82
CA CYS A 94 -17.71 -2.55 -4.19
C CYS A 94 -17.01 -3.77 -4.78
N THR A 95 -16.48 -3.67 -5.99
CA THR A 95 -15.80 -4.75 -6.71
C THR A 95 -14.33 -4.87 -6.29
N VAL A 96 -13.68 -3.76 -5.97
CA VAL A 96 -12.26 -3.70 -5.61
C VAL A 96 -11.92 -4.61 -4.42
N ARG A 97 -12.77 -4.62 -3.38
CA ARG A 97 -12.55 -5.49 -2.21
C ARG A 97 -12.68 -6.98 -2.57
N GLY A 98 -13.68 -7.33 -3.40
CA GLY A 98 -13.89 -8.72 -3.83
C GLY A 98 -12.78 -9.24 -4.73
N ASP A 99 -12.27 -8.40 -5.63
CA ASP A 99 -11.20 -8.77 -6.55
C ASP A 99 -9.84 -8.85 -5.83
N LEU A 100 -9.55 -7.91 -4.92
CA LEU A 100 -8.37 -7.98 -4.06
C LEU A 100 -8.39 -9.24 -3.20
N LEU A 101 -9.53 -9.55 -2.56
CA LEU A 101 -9.67 -10.74 -1.73
C LEU A 101 -9.41 -12.02 -2.54
N ARG A 102 -9.99 -12.14 -3.74
CA ARG A 102 -9.73 -13.28 -4.64
C ARG A 102 -8.25 -13.39 -4.99
N THR A 103 -7.62 -12.28 -5.34
CA THR A 103 -6.19 -12.25 -5.67
C THR A 103 -5.34 -12.72 -4.49
N LEU A 104 -5.62 -12.24 -3.28
CA LEU A 104 -4.90 -12.65 -2.09
C LEU A 104 -5.12 -14.14 -1.78
N ILE A 105 -6.34 -14.66 -1.97
CA ILE A 105 -6.64 -16.09 -1.81
C ILE A 105 -5.90 -16.91 -2.89
N ASP A 106 -5.92 -16.50 -4.16
CA ASP A 106 -5.19 -17.17 -5.24
C ASP A 106 -3.67 -17.18 -4.99
N PHE A 107 -3.16 -16.18 -4.27
CA PHE A 107 -1.76 -16.11 -3.87
C PHE A 107 -1.41 -17.05 -2.71
N LEU A 108 -2.38 -17.54 -1.94
CA LEU A 108 -2.10 -18.49 -0.86
C LEU A 108 -1.43 -19.77 -1.37
N ASP A 109 -1.82 -20.25 -2.53
CA ASP A 109 -1.19 -21.40 -3.17
C ASP A 109 0.24 -21.10 -3.66
N LYS A 110 0.54 -19.84 -3.92
CA LYS A 110 1.83 -19.35 -4.45
C LYS A 110 2.69 -18.63 -3.40
N ARG A 111 2.20 -18.45 -2.17
CA ARG A 111 2.88 -17.61 -1.14
C ARG A 111 4.32 -17.99 -0.83
N LYS A 112 4.71 -19.24 -1.11
CA LYS A 112 6.10 -19.70 -0.96
C LYS A 112 7.01 -19.28 -2.09
N THR A 113 6.49 -18.64 -3.13
CA THR A 113 7.24 -18.19 -4.30
C THR A 113 7.67 -16.73 -4.20
N PHE A 114 7.12 -15.96 -3.27
CA PHE A 114 7.48 -14.56 -3.05
C PHE A 114 7.63 -14.23 -1.56
N ASP A 115 8.45 -13.25 -1.26
CA ASP A 115 8.80 -12.83 0.10
C ASP A 115 7.85 -11.75 0.62
N CYS A 116 7.28 -10.94 -0.27
CA CYS A 116 6.39 -9.83 0.08
C CYS A 116 5.48 -9.42 -1.08
N ILE A 117 4.47 -8.59 -0.77
CA ILE A 117 3.55 -8.01 -1.74
C ILE A 117 3.67 -6.49 -1.73
N LEU A 118 3.77 -5.88 -2.91
CA LEU A 118 3.53 -4.45 -3.12
C LEU A 118 2.14 -4.28 -3.73
N LEU A 119 1.27 -3.52 -3.04
CA LEU A 119 -0.07 -3.23 -3.51
C LEU A 119 -0.16 -1.74 -3.88
N GLU A 120 -0.20 -1.42 -5.18
CA GLU A 120 -0.39 -0.05 -5.65
C GLU A 120 -1.88 0.27 -5.77
N THR A 121 -2.32 1.37 -5.13
CA THR A 121 -3.70 1.86 -5.25
C THR A 121 -3.82 2.92 -6.32
N THR A 122 -5.03 3.11 -6.86
CA THR A 122 -5.30 4.24 -7.75
C THR A 122 -5.08 5.59 -7.07
N GLY A 123 -4.78 6.61 -7.85
CA GLY A 123 -4.49 7.96 -7.33
C GLY A 123 -5.65 8.68 -6.64
N ILE A 124 -6.86 8.13 -6.70
CA ILE A 124 -8.07 8.68 -6.04
C ILE A 124 -8.69 7.69 -5.05
N ALA A 125 -8.07 6.52 -4.83
CA ALA A 125 -8.63 5.52 -3.94
C ALA A 125 -8.49 5.94 -2.47
N ASP A 126 -9.55 5.65 -1.72
CA ASP A 126 -9.51 5.59 -0.26
C ASP A 126 -8.79 4.28 0.14
N PRO A 127 -7.70 4.31 0.89
CA PRO A 127 -7.01 3.11 1.32
C PRO A 127 -7.76 2.32 2.39
N SER A 128 -8.75 2.92 3.06
CA SER A 128 -9.48 2.29 4.18
C SER A 128 -10.08 0.94 3.84
N PRO A 129 -10.82 0.74 2.72
CA PRO A 129 -11.41 -0.55 2.38
C PRO A 129 -10.36 -1.64 2.14
N ILE A 130 -9.16 -1.23 1.66
CA ILE A 130 -8.04 -2.15 1.45
C ILE A 130 -7.51 -2.63 2.79
N VAL A 131 -7.19 -1.71 3.70
CA VAL A 131 -6.71 -2.03 5.05
C VAL A 131 -7.75 -2.86 5.82
N GLU A 132 -9.04 -2.53 5.68
CA GLU A 132 -10.12 -3.32 6.29
C GLU A 132 -10.17 -4.76 5.79
N THR A 133 -9.84 -5.04 4.52
CA THR A 133 -9.79 -6.40 3.99
C THR A 133 -8.80 -7.26 4.76
N PHE A 134 -7.62 -6.72 5.07
CA PHE A 134 -6.61 -7.44 5.86
C PHE A 134 -7.01 -7.68 7.31
N ASN A 135 -7.92 -6.89 7.86
CA ASN A 135 -8.37 -7.01 9.25
C ASN A 135 -9.62 -7.87 9.44
N GLN A 136 -10.50 -7.91 8.43
CA GLN A 136 -11.83 -8.51 8.57
C GLN A 136 -11.95 -9.90 7.97
N ASP A 137 -11.19 -10.20 6.91
CA ASP A 137 -11.21 -11.52 6.29
C ASP A 137 -10.25 -12.45 7.01
N LEU A 138 -10.74 -13.63 7.42
CA LEU A 138 -9.96 -14.56 8.24
C LEU A 138 -8.80 -15.19 7.49
N ASP A 139 -9.01 -15.60 6.24
CA ASP A 139 -7.98 -16.24 5.42
C ASP A 139 -6.86 -15.25 5.11
N VAL A 140 -7.23 -13.98 4.87
CA VAL A 140 -6.26 -12.90 4.64
C VAL A 140 -5.50 -12.58 5.93
N LYS A 141 -6.20 -12.41 7.06
CA LYS A 141 -5.61 -12.03 8.35
C LYS A 141 -4.61 -13.04 8.88
N VAL A 142 -4.86 -14.33 8.66
CA VAL A 142 -3.97 -15.42 9.11
C VAL A 142 -2.71 -15.52 8.26
N ASN A 143 -2.79 -15.16 6.97
CA ASN A 143 -1.70 -15.40 6.02
C ASN A 143 -0.92 -14.14 5.64
N TYR A 144 -1.52 -12.97 5.84
CA TYR A 144 -0.94 -11.68 5.44
C TYR A 144 -0.93 -10.68 6.59
N ARG A 145 0.03 -9.78 6.61
CA ARG A 145 0.05 -8.61 7.48
C ARG A 145 0.28 -7.34 6.66
N VAL A 146 -0.42 -6.27 7.01
CA VAL A 146 -0.06 -4.94 6.47
C VAL A 146 1.20 -4.50 7.19
N ASP A 147 2.29 -4.43 6.43
CA ASP A 147 3.59 -4.04 6.94
C ASP A 147 3.72 -2.51 7.01
N SER A 148 3.33 -1.84 5.94
CA SER A 148 3.36 -0.38 5.88
C SER A 148 2.37 0.17 4.85
N VAL A 149 1.86 1.36 5.12
CA VAL A 149 1.11 2.19 4.17
C VAL A 149 1.97 3.39 3.77
N LEU A 150 2.50 3.36 2.56
CA LEU A 150 3.32 4.41 1.98
C LEU A 150 2.45 5.37 1.18
N CYS A 151 2.39 6.65 1.60
CA CYS A 151 1.70 7.69 0.84
C CYS A 151 2.70 8.54 0.05
N MET A 152 2.62 8.45 -1.27
CA MET A 152 3.40 9.30 -2.17
C MET A 152 2.72 10.65 -2.36
N VAL A 153 3.44 11.75 -2.13
CA VAL A 153 2.95 13.10 -2.37
C VAL A 153 3.86 13.89 -3.30
N ASP A 154 3.25 14.67 -4.19
CA ASP A 154 3.95 15.62 -5.06
C ASP A 154 4.15 16.94 -4.30
N ALA A 155 5.41 17.29 -3.99
CA ALA A 155 5.76 18.48 -3.23
C ALA A 155 5.09 19.76 -3.76
N LYS A 156 5.02 19.91 -5.08
CA LYS A 156 4.45 21.11 -5.73
C LYS A 156 2.93 21.18 -5.65
N ASN A 157 2.25 20.02 -5.61
CA ASN A 157 0.81 19.95 -5.77
C ASN A 157 0.03 19.64 -4.50
N ILE A 158 0.66 19.01 -3.49
CA ILE A 158 -0.03 18.48 -2.31
C ILE A 158 -0.84 19.55 -1.55
N VAL A 159 -0.28 20.74 -1.36
CA VAL A 159 -0.98 21.82 -0.63
C VAL A 159 -2.28 22.21 -1.35
N ARG A 160 -2.25 22.29 -2.67
CA ARG A 160 -3.44 22.57 -3.49
C ARG A 160 -4.45 21.42 -3.40
N GLN A 161 -3.98 20.18 -3.39
CA GLN A 161 -4.82 18.99 -3.27
C GLN A 161 -5.52 18.96 -1.91
N LEU A 162 -4.80 19.21 -0.81
CA LEU A 162 -5.35 19.29 0.54
C LEU A 162 -6.36 20.43 0.73
N ASN A 163 -6.16 21.55 0.02
CA ASN A 163 -7.07 22.70 0.09
C ASN A 163 -8.28 22.59 -0.85
N ARG A 164 -8.36 21.55 -1.67
CA ARG A 164 -9.48 21.31 -2.57
C ARG A 164 -10.75 21.06 -1.77
N LYS A 165 -11.75 21.94 -1.95
CA LYS A 165 -13.07 21.73 -1.36
C LYS A 165 -13.79 20.62 -2.13
N PRO A 166 -14.40 19.67 -1.43
CA PRO A 166 -15.26 18.69 -2.06
C PRO A 166 -16.40 19.40 -2.82
N THR A 167 -16.75 18.88 -3.99
CA THR A 167 -17.82 19.46 -4.83
C THR A 167 -19.21 19.03 -4.41
N GLU A 168 -19.33 17.96 -3.63
CA GLU A 168 -20.57 17.41 -3.11
C GLU A 168 -20.53 17.36 -1.58
N ALA A 169 -21.71 17.50 -0.93
CA ALA A 169 -21.82 17.57 0.55
C ALA A 169 -21.33 16.32 1.30
N ARG A 170 -21.04 15.22 0.59
CA ARG A 170 -20.51 13.95 1.14
C ARG A 170 -19.16 13.56 0.55
N ALA A 171 -18.62 14.36 -0.36
CA ALA A 171 -17.32 14.09 -0.94
C ALA A 171 -16.22 14.41 0.07
N VAL A 172 -15.30 13.50 0.24
CA VAL A 172 -14.15 13.63 1.13
C VAL A 172 -12.95 14.11 0.33
N ASN A 173 -11.96 14.70 0.98
CA ASN A 173 -10.71 15.06 0.34
C ASN A 173 -9.81 13.81 0.30
N GLU A 174 -9.67 13.23 -0.88
CA GLU A 174 -8.94 11.98 -1.11
C GLU A 174 -7.47 12.09 -0.67
N ALA A 175 -6.82 13.23 -0.94
CA ALA A 175 -5.44 13.45 -0.54
C ALA A 175 -5.28 13.48 0.99
N ALA A 176 -6.25 14.05 1.70
CA ALA A 176 -6.25 14.06 3.16
C ALA A 176 -6.50 12.66 3.73
N GLN A 177 -7.39 11.87 3.14
CA GLN A 177 -7.61 10.47 3.55
C GLN A 177 -6.35 9.63 3.34
N GLN A 178 -5.74 9.69 2.17
CA GLN A 178 -4.52 8.95 1.86
C GLN A 178 -3.40 9.28 2.85
N LEU A 179 -3.22 10.57 3.19
CA LEU A 179 -2.26 10.99 4.20
C LEU A 179 -2.60 10.50 5.61
N ALA A 180 -3.88 10.52 5.99
CA ALA A 180 -4.31 10.11 7.33
C ALA A 180 -4.05 8.62 7.62
N PHE A 181 -4.10 7.77 6.60
CA PHE A 181 -3.84 6.34 6.71
C PHE A 181 -2.36 5.95 6.59
N ALA A 182 -1.48 6.88 6.23
CA ALA A 182 -0.09 6.58 5.97
C ALA A 182 0.74 6.39 7.24
N ASP A 183 1.54 5.35 7.29
CA ASP A 183 2.63 5.19 8.27
C ASP A 183 3.85 6.01 7.84
N THR A 184 4.09 6.06 6.54
CA THR A 184 5.17 6.82 5.94
C THR A 184 4.68 7.67 4.78
N VAL A 185 5.05 8.94 4.78
CA VAL A 185 4.79 9.89 3.69
C VAL A 185 6.09 10.18 2.96
N VAL A 186 6.10 9.92 1.66
CA VAL A 186 7.25 10.20 0.79
C VAL A 186 6.95 11.45 -0.05
N ILE A 187 7.59 12.56 0.30
CA ILE A 187 7.50 13.80 -0.46
C ILE A 187 8.43 13.68 -1.67
N ASN A 188 7.85 13.50 -2.83
CA ASN A 188 8.55 13.38 -4.11
C ASN A 188 8.57 14.71 -4.85
N LYS A 189 9.46 14.83 -5.83
CA LYS A 189 9.65 16.03 -6.68
C LYS A 189 10.05 17.25 -5.88
N THR A 190 10.90 17.08 -4.88
CA THR A 190 11.40 18.17 -4.04
C THR A 190 12.24 19.18 -4.82
N ASP A 191 12.77 18.79 -5.98
CA ASP A 191 13.44 19.64 -6.96
C ASP A 191 12.53 20.71 -7.62
N LEU A 192 11.21 20.60 -7.47
CA LEU A 192 10.23 21.52 -8.05
C LEU A 192 9.75 22.61 -7.08
N VAL A 193 10.28 22.66 -5.87
CA VAL A 193 9.87 23.58 -4.81
C VAL A 193 11.08 24.20 -4.12
N THR A 194 10.91 25.40 -3.53
CA THR A 194 11.98 26.02 -2.73
C THR A 194 12.07 25.38 -1.35
N PRO A 195 13.18 25.57 -0.59
CA PRO A 195 13.29 25.06 0.79
C PRO A 195 12.16 25.57 1.71
N GLU A 196 11.72 26.82 1.53
CA GLU A 196 10.63 27.43 2.29
C GLU A 196 9.30 26.77 1.96
N GLU A 197 9.01 26.52 0.68
CA GLU A 197 7.82 25.79 0.23
C GLU A 197 7.83 24.36 0.74
N LEU A 198 8.99 23.69 0.75
CA LEU A 198 9.14 22.35 1.26
C LEU A 198 8.87 22.28 2.78
N THR A 199 9.32 23.28 3.53
CA THR A 199 9.01 23.39 4.96
C THR A 199 7.51 23.53 5.17
N PHE A 200 6.85 24.38 4.42
CA PHE A 200 5.39 24.55 4.46
C PHE A 200 4.65 23.26 4.09
N VAL A 201 5.13 22.52 3.09
CA VAL A 201 4.57 21.20 2.71
C VAL A 201 4.63 20.23 3.89
N LYS A 202 5.77 20.15 4.58
CA LYS A 202 5.92 19.29 5.77
C LYS A 202 4.96 19.67 6.87
N ASP A 203 4.83 20.94 7.17
CA ASP A 203 3.91 21.44 8.20
C ASP A 203 2.45 21.09 7.85
N ARG A 204 2.09 21.19 6.58
CA ARG A 204 0.77 20.81 6.10
C ARG A 204 0.52 19.31 6.21
N ILE A 205 1.51 18.47 5.90
CA ILE A 205 1.43 17.03 6.07
C ILE A 205 1.27 16.68 7.56
N HIS A 206 2.11 17.23 8.41
CA HIS A 206 2.02 17.01 9.86
C HIS A 206 0.70 17.50 10.46
N SER A 207 0.06 18.53 9.89
CA SER A 207 -1.27 18.98 10.33
C SER A 207 -2.39 17.97 10.03
N VAL A 208 -2.18 17.06 9.07
CA VAL A 208 -3.14 15.97 8.74
C VAL A 208 -2.78 14.70 9.47
N ASN A 209 -1.48 14.35 9.50
CA ASN A 209 -0.98 13.14 10.15
C ASN A 209 0.34 13.46 10.87
N ALA A 210 0.23 13.69 12.18
CA ALA A 210 1.38 14.03 13.02
C ALA A 210 2.29 12.83 13.33
N PHE A 211 1.81 11.60 13.11
CA PHE A 211 2.51 10.37 13.46
C PHE A 211 3.29 9.77 12.30
N ALA A 212 2.93 10.12 11.06
CA ALA A 212 3.60 9.57 9.90
C ALA A 212 5.07 9.97 9.84
N LYS A 213 5.93 8.99 9.53
CA LYS A 213 7.32 9.25 9.16
C LYS A 213 7.36 10.01 7.84
N VAL A 214 8.02 11.16 7.79
CA VAL A 214 8.10 11.97 6.57
C VAL A 214 9.47 11.86 5.96
N MET A 215 9.53 11.47 4.70
CA MET A 215 10.74 11.36 3.91
C MET A 215 10.67 12.27 2.68
N GLN A 216 11.84 12.60 2.13
CA GLN A 216 11.97 13.46 0.96
C GLN A 216 12.76 12.74 -0.11
N THR A 217 12.33 12.90 -1.36
CA THR A 217 13.06 12.33 -2.49
C THR A 217 12.95 13.19 -3.75
N GLU A 218 13.99 13.09 -4.54
CA GLU A 218 13.99 13.55 -5.92
C GLU A 218 13.99 12.30 -6.82
N LYS A 219 13.04 12.22 -7.74
CA LYS A 219 12.96 11.09 -8.70
C LYS A 219 12.94 9.70 -8.01
N VAL A 220 12.35 9.61 -6.84
CA VAL A 220 12.09 8.34 -6.10
C VAL A 220 13.33 7.59 -5.59
N ARG A 221 14.51 8.18 -5.53
CA ARG A 221 15.79 7.48 -5.31
C ARG A 221 16.10 7.00 -3.88
N VAL A 222 15.19 6.95 -2.93
CA VAL A 222 15.58 6.88 -1.48
C VAL A 222 14.96 5.75 -0.67
N VAL A 223 14.10 4.87 -1.20
CA VAL A 223 13.11 4.19 -0.33
C VAL A 223 13.40 2.72 0.00
N LEU A 224 14.59 2.20 -0.29
CA LEU A 224 14.88 0.77 -0.11
C LEU A 224 14.90 0.28 1.36
N GLY A 225 15.03 1.15 2.34
CA GLY A 225 15.00 0.81 3.77
C GLY A 225 13.65 1.06 4.45
N LEU A 226 12.57 1.18 3.70
CA LEU A 226 11.23 1.48 4.25
C LEU A 226 10.24 0.32 4.16
N CYS A 227 10.57 -0.65 3.37
CA CYS A 227 9.79 -1.85 3.21
C CYS A 227 10.58 -2.96 3.91
N TRP A 228 9.95 -3.63 4.86
CA TRP A 228 10.45 -4.89 5.42
C TRP A 228 11.60 -4.78 6.44
N ASP A 229 11.35 -4.04 7.56
CA ASP A 229 12.07 -4.25 8.82
C ASP A 229 11.39 -5.31 9.68
#